data_2b87a0ecc445ed3b8e1c64bc34f5d91b
#
_entry.id   2b87a0ecc445ed3b8e1c64bc34f5d91b
#
_cell.length_a   1.000
_cell.length_b   1.000
_cell.length_c   1.000
_cell.angle_alpha   90.00
_cell.angle_beta   90.00
_cell.angle_gamma   90.00
#
_symmetry.space_group_name_H-M   'P 1'
#
loop_
_entity.id
_entity.type
_entity.pdbx_description
1 polymer ?
#
loop_
_entity_poly.entity_id
_entity_poly.type
_entity_poly.pdbx_seq_one_letter_code
_entity_poly.pdbx_strand_id
1 'polypeptide(L)' 'MQKSTKALFDEAQAADRKTANEAIAKGVREAQNHWIEAGLIAEVLAAELVKVAQNSQSGAAIAAGLRSIAGRIESENNPH' A
#
# COMPACT_ATOMS: atom_id res chain seq x y z
N MET A 1 -0.57 30.79 -16.05
CA MET A 1 -1.72 29.88 -16.19
C MET A 1 -2.07 29.27 -14.85
N GLN A 2 -3.34 29.33 -14.48
CA GLN A 2 -3.79 28.70 -13.26
C GLN A 2 -4.04 27.22 -13.53
N LYS A 3 -3.60 26.38 -12.62
CA LYS A 3 -3.88 24.95 -12.69
C LYS A 3 -5.35 24.72 -12.35
N SER A 4 -5.96 23.74 -12.98
CA SER A 4 -7.32 23.33 -12.66
C SER A 4 -7.37 22.76 -11.25
N THR A 5 -8.55 22.76 -10.63
CA THR A 5 -8.77 22.15 -9.31
C THR A 5 -8.37 20.68 -9.33
N LYS A 6 -8.66 19.96 -10.42
CA LYS A 6 -8.30 18.57 -10.58
C LYS A 6 -6.78 18.39 -10.57
N ALA A 7 -6.05 19.26 -11.29
CA ALA A 7 -4.58 19.18 -11.33
C ALA A 7 -3.97 19.39 -9.95
N LEU A 8 -4.49 20.34 -9.18
CA LEU A 8 -4.01 20.60 -7.81
C LEU A 8 -4.31 19.41 -6.90
N PHE A 9 -5.48 18.81 -7.04
CA PHE A 9 -5.85 17.62 -6.28
C PHE A 9 -4.94 16.44 -6.61
N ASP A 10 -4.65 16.21 -7.89
CA ASP A 10 -3.78 15.14 -8.33
C ASP A 10 -2.35 15.33 -7.81
N GLU A 11 -1.86 16.56 -7.77
CA GLU A 11 -0.55 16.88 -7.21
C GLU A 11 -0.48 16.58 -5.71
N ALA A 12 -1.53 16.94 -4.99
CA ALA A 12 -1.61 16.66 -3.55
C ALA A 12 -1.64 15.17 -3.29
N GLN A 13 -2.39 14.40 -4.07
CA GLN A 13 -2.43 12.95 -3.95
C GLN A 13 -1.07 12.32 -4.25
N ALA A 14 -0.37 12.82 -5.27
CA ALA A 14 0.95 12.30 -5.62
C ALA A 14 1.96 12.54 -4.49
N ALA A 15 1.91 13.71 -3.87
CA ALA A 15 2.77 14.03 -2.73
C ALA A 15 2.45 13.14 -1.53
N ASP A 16 1.18 12.93 -1.23
CA ASP A 16 0.75 12.05 -0.13
C ASP A 16 1.17 10.62 -0.37
N ARG A 17 1.03 10.13 -1.59
CA ARG A 17 1.43 8.78 -1.95
C ARG A 17 2.94 8.59 -1.76
N LYS A 18 3.73 9.56 -2.17
CA LYS A 18 5.18 9.53 -1.99
C LYS A 18 5.53 9.45 -0.50
N THR A 19 4.92 10.29 0.31
CA THR A 19 5.15 10.31 1.76
C THR A 19 4.78 8.97 2.39
N ALA A 20 3.61 8.42 2.02
CA ALA A 20 3.16 7.13 2.53
C ALA A 20 4.11 6.00 2.11
N ASN A 21 4.54 6.00 0.85
CA ASN A 21 5.48 5.01 0.35
C ASN A 21 6.80 5.03 1.12
N GLU A 22 7.33 6.22 1.35
CA GLU A 22 8.59 6.38 2.08
C GLU A 22 8.48 5.87 3.51
N ALA A 23 7.39 6.21 4.20
CA ALA A 23 7.18 5.80 5.58
C ALA A 23 7.04 4.28 5.71
N ILE A 24 6.24 3.67 4.86
CA ILE A 24 6.00 2.22 4.92
C ILE A 24 7.25 1.46 4.47
N ALA A 25 7.90 1.90 3.41
CA ALA A 25 9.13 1.26 2.93
C ALA A 25 10.23 1.31 4.00
N LYS A 26 10.33 2.42 4.72
CA LYS A 26 11.28 2.54 5.83
C LYS A 26 11.00 1.51 6.92
N GLY A 27 9.72 1.36 7.29
CA GLY A 27 9.32 0.37 8.29
C GLY A 27 9.63 -1.05 7.86
N VAL A 28 9.37 -1.38 6.60
CA VAL A 28 9.70 -2.69 6.05
C VAL A 28 11.21 -2.95 6.10
N ARG A 29 12.02 -1.96 5.69
CA ARG A 29 13.47 -2.09 5.74
C ARG A 29 13.98 -2.31 7.17
N GLU A 30 13.39 -1.61 8.15
CA GLU A 30 13.76 -1.80 9.55
C GLU A 30 13.45 -3.23 10.00
N ALA A 31 12.30 -3.78 9.64
CA ALA A 31 11.95 -5.15 9.96
C ALA A 31 12.93 -6.13 9.32
N GLN A 32 13.29 -5.89 8.06
CA GLN A 32 14.27 -6.72 7.36
C GLN A 32 15.64 -6.67 8.04
N ASN A 33 16.05 -5.51 8.52
CA ASN A 33 17.31 -5.34 9.22
C ASN A 33 17.35 -6.08 10.56
N HIS A 34 16.19 -6.37 11.14
CA HIS A 34 16.05 -7.18 12.34
C HIS A 34 15.87 -8.66 12.02
N TRP A 35 16.09 -9.05 10.77
CA TRP A 35 16.01 -10.45 10.32
C TRP A 35 14.60 -11.04 10.49
N ILE A 36 13.58 -10.18 10.42
CA ILE A 36 12.19 -10.65 10.48
C ILE A 36 11.85 -11.34 9.15
N GLU A 37 11.28 -12.52 9.25
CA GLU A 37 10.89 -13.31 8.09
C GLU A 37 9.84 -12.59 7.25
N ALA A 38 9.97 -12.71 5.91
CA ALA A 38 9.11 -12.01 4.96
C ALA A 38 7.62 -12.31 5.16
N GLY A 39 7.29 -13.56 5.45
CA GLY A 39 5.90 -13.96 5.68
C GLY A 39 5.30 -13.24 6.88
N LEU A 40 6.08 -13.07 7.94
CA LEU A 40 5.62 -12.35 9.13
C LEU A 40 5.46 -10.86 8.85
N ILE A 41 6.39 -10.27 8.09
CA ILE A 41 6.27 -8.87 7.67
C ILE A 41 4.98 -8.67 6.88
N ALA A 42 4.70 -9.55 5.93
CA ALA A 42 3.48 -9.49 5.12
C ALA A 42 2.23 -9.62 5.98
N GLU A 43 2.24 -10.54 6.95
CA GLU A 43 1.12 -10.74 7.86
C GLU A 43 0.83 -9.48 8.69
N VAL A 44 1.86 -8.85 9.22
CA VAL A 44 1.71 -7.62 10.00
C VAL A 44 1.22 -6.47 9.13
N LEU A 45 1.74 -6.36 7.91
CA LEU A 45 1.27 -5.34 6.96
C LEU A 45 -0.21 -5.55 6.64
N ALA A 46 -0.64 -6.78 6.44
CA ALA A 46 -2.04 -7.10 6.17
C ALA A 46 -2.93 -6.71 7.36
N ALA A 47 -2.48 -6.97 8.58
CA ALA A 47 -3.23 -6.58 9.78
C ALA A 47 -3.38 -5.06 9.89
N GLU A 48 -2.32 -4.32 9.60
CA GLU A 48 -2.39 -2.85 9.59
C GLU A 48 -3.33 -2.35 8.50
N LEU A 49 -3.31 -3.00 7.34
CA LEU A 49 -4.19 -2.67 6.23
C LEU A 49 -5.67 -2.84 6.62
N VAL A 50 -6.01 -3.91 7.34
CA VAL A 50 -7.37 -4.13 7.82
C VAL A 50 -7.80 -2.97 8.73
N LYS A 51 -6.93 -2.53 9.64
CA LYS A 51 -7.22 -1.40 10.52
C LYS A 51 -7.49 -0.12 9.73
N VAL A 52 -6.66 0.16 8.73
CA VAL A 52 -6.85 1.34 7.87
C VAL A 52 -8.18 1.26 7.12
N ALA A 53 -8.50 0.09 6.56
CA ALA A 53 -9.75 -0.12 5.82
C ALA A 53 -10.98 0.04 6.73
N GLN A 54 -10.92 -0.44 7.97
CA GLN A 54 -12.02 -0.30 8.92
C GLN A 54 -12.32 1.15 9.27
N ASN A 55 -11.31 2.01 9.22
CA ASN A 55 -11.46 3.45 9.50
C ASN A 55 -11.72 4.27 8.24
N SER A 56 -11.90 3.62 7.10
CA SER A 56 -12.10 4.27 5.81
C SER A 56 -13.52 4.09 5.31
N GLN A 57 -14.04 5.10 4.61
CA GLN A 57 -15.31 4.96 3.90
C GLN A 57 -15.16 4.21 2.57
N SER A 58 -13.93 3.92 2.18
CA SER A 58 -13.60 3.29 0.90
C SER A 58 -13.24 1.81 1.04
N GLY A 59 -13.75 1.14 2.07
CA GLY A 59 -13.40 -0.26 2.35
C GLY A 59 -13.60 -1.20 1.17
N ALA A 60 -14.72 -1.05 0.44
CA ALA A 60 -14.99 -1.90 -0.73
C ALA A 60 -13.97 -1.69 -1.85
N ALA A 61 -13.60 -0.43 -2.11
CA ALA A 61 -12.59 -0.12 -3.12
C ALA A 61 -11.22 -0.64 -2.72
N ILE A 62 -10.87 -0.52 -1.45
CA ILE A 62 -9.62 -1.06 -0.91
C ILE A 62 -9.59 -2.58 -1.08
N ALA A 63 -10.69 -3.26 -0.75
CA ALA A 63 -10.78 -4.72 -0.90
C ALA A 63 -10.62 -5.14 -2.35
N ALA A 64 -11.25 -4.44 -3.30
CA ALA A 64 -11.12 -4.73 -4.71
C ALA A 64 -9.68 -4.56 -5.19
N GLY A 65 -9.01 -3.48 -4.76
CA GLY A 65 -7.61 -3.24 -5.06
C GLY A 65 -6.70 -4.35 -4.53
N LEU A 66 -6.98 -4.83 -3.33
CA LEU A 66 -6.21 -5.91 -2.72
C LEU A 66 -6.36 -7.22 -3.46
N ARG A 67 -7.57 -7.54 -3.93
CA ARG A 67 -7.78 -8.75 -4.74
C ARG A 67 -6.95 -8.71 -6.01
N SER A 68 -6.88 -7.54 -6.65
CA SER A 68 -6.06 -7.33 -7.83
C SER A 68 -4.57 -7.54 -7.53
N ILE A 69 -4.09 -6.98 -6.41
CA ILE A 69 -2.70 -7.13 -5.98
C ILE A 69 -2.40 -8.60 -5.65
N ALA A 70 -3.32 -9.28 -4.96
CA ALA A 70 -3.16 -10.68 -4.62
C ALA A 70 -3.00 -11.53 -5.88
N GLY A 71 -3.81 -11.24 -6.91
CA GLY A 71 -3.70 -11.92 -8.19
C GLY A 71 -2.34 -11.72 -8.86
N ARG A 72 -1.80 -10.50 -8.76
CA ARG A 72 -0.47 -10.21 -9.29
C ARG A 72 0.63 -10.98 -8.56
N ILE A 73 0.55 -11.05 -7.25
CA ILE A 73 1.53 -11.79 -6.45
C ILE A 73 1.50 -13.26 -6.81
N GLU A 74 0.31 -13.86 -6.91
CA GLU A 74 0.16 -15.25 -7.31
C GLU A 74 0.73 -15.51 -8.70
N SER A 75 0.45 -14.61 -9.64
CA SER A 75 0.92 -14.73 -11.02
C SER A 75 2.45 -14.64 -11.09
N GLU A 76 3.06 -13.73 -10.32
CA GLU A 76 4.51 -13.55 -10.32
C GLU A 76 5.25 -14.69 -9.64
N ASN A 77 4.62 -15.35 -8.67
CA ASN A 77 5.24 -16.43 -7.89
C ASN A 77 4.90 -17.82 -8.41
N ASN A 78 4.17 -17.90 -9.50
CA ASN A 78 3.78 -19.17 -10.14
C ASN A 78 4.54 -19.31 -11.46
N PRO A 79 5.75 -19.85 -11.44
CA PRO A 79 6.50 -20.05 -12.69
C PRO A 79 5.82 -21.13 -13.54
N HIS A 80 5.73 -20.86 -14.80
CA HIS A 80 5.19 -21.81 -15.77
C HIS A 80 6.30 -22.58 -16.46
#